data_1d55f90dcd4954d273d65ba2c10ea210
#
_entry.id   1d55f90dcd4954d273d65ba2c10ea210
#
_cell.length_a   1.000
_cell.length_b   1.000
_cell.length_c   1.000
_cell.angle_alpha   90.00
_cell.angle_beta   90.00
_cell.angle_gamma   90.00
#
_symmetry.space_group_name_H-M   'P 1'
#
loop_
_entity.id
_entity.type
_entity.pdbx_description
1 polymer ?
#
loop_
_entity_poly.entity_id
_entity_poly.type
_entity_poly.pdbx_seq_one_letter_code
_entity_poly.pdbx_strand_id
1 'polypeptide(L)'
;MDTEIAVRMTNITKMFGDVCANKDVCLDIRKGEILSLLGENGSGKTTLMNMLSGIYFPDSGSIEVNGVPVVIKSPKVAFDLHIGMIHQHFKLIDVFTAAENVLLGLKGKLRDVKQGIEAICKKYGFSVDPDKKVYEMSVSEKQTLEIVKALYRGADILILDEPTAVLTPQETDKLFSVMRAMKADGKSIVIITHKLHEVLEISDRVAVLRKGEYIGDVATGEADAQSLSNMMVGRSVSLNIERPEVTERVLRLKVEHLSVKDNMGVLRLDDVSFEAYGGEILGIAGITGSGQKELLEAIAGLETVEKSSSIIYIDPKTEQGEELCGKNPQQIHSMGVGFAFVPEDRLGMGLVGSMDIPDNMLLRSYLDGKSGFVNMKLPRNLASKVVDELGVVTPDLKTQVSKLSGGNVQKVLVGREIAGDPALLMTAYAVRGLDINTSMAIYQLLNEQKKKGTAVIYVGEDLDVLLELCDRIMVLCSGKVSGIVDGRTAVKEDIGLMMTSIGGKTA
;
A
#
# COMPACT_ATOMS: atom_id res chain seq x y z
N MET A 1 20.77 -10.53 -31.79
CA MET A 1 19.52 -10.33 -32.53
C MET A 1 19.04 -8.93 -32.15
N ASP A 2 18.91 -8.00 -33.14
CA ASP A 2 18.33 -6.70 -32.85
C ASP A 2 16.90 -6.90 -32.35
N THR A 3 16.69 -6.59 -31.08
CA THR A 3 15.37 -6.74 -30.45
C THR A 3 14.49 -5.60 -30.96
N GLU A 4 13.40 -5.96 -31.64
CA GLU A 4 12.49 -4.99 -32.25
C GLU A 4 11.81 -4.13 -31.16
N ILE A 5 11.84 -2.81 -31.32
CA ILE A 5 11.30 -1.85 -30.34
C ILE A 5 9.82 -1.64 -30.63
N ALA A 6 8.98 -1.86 -29.61
CA ALA A 6 7.56 -1.56 -29.68
C ALA A 6 7.27 -0.08 -29.42
N VAL A 7 7.91 0.52 -28.41
CA VAL A 7 7.81 1.96 -28.10
C VAL A 7 9.19 2.51 -27.82
N ARG A 8 9.49 3.67 -28.40
CA ARG A 8 10.66 4.49 -28.06
C ARG A 8 10.22 5.85 -27.57
N MET A 9 10.65 6.20 -26.39
CA MET A 9 10.48 7.52 -25.80
C MET A 9 11.85 8.21 -25.76
N THR A 10 11.96 9.42 -26.31
CA THR A 10 13.23 10.12 -26.41
C THR A 10 13.12 11.52 -25.81
N ASN A 11 13.98 11.81 -24.82
CA ASN A 11 14.09 13.11 -24.12
C ASN A 11 12.73 13.63 -23.61
N ILE A 12 11.92 12.74 -23.06
CA ILE A 12 10.58 13.08 -22.55
C ILE A 12 10.69 13.93 -21.29
N THR A 13 10.12 15.13 -21.35
CA THR A 13 10.03 16.04 -20.19
C THR A 13 8.57 16.40 -19.92
N LYS A 14 8.22 16.41 -18.62
CA LYS A 14 6.88 16.80 -18.15
C LYS A 14 6.95 17.65 -16.89
N MET A 15 6.35 18.84 -16.98
CA MET A 15 6.23 19.79 -15.87
C MET A 15 4.78 19.89 -15.39
N PHE A 16 4.60 20.07 -14.09
CA PHE A 16 3.33 20.45 -13.45
C PHE A 16 3.60 21.70 -12.59
N GLY A 17 3.37 22.88 -13.16
CA GLY A 17 3.81 24.12 -12.55
C GLY A 17 5.33 24.12 -12.37
N ASP A 18 5.81 24.31 -11.15
CA ASP A 18 7.25 24.30 -10.83
C ASP A 18 7.82 22.89 -10.59
N VAL A 19 6.97 21.85 -10.61
CA VAL A 19 7.40 20.47 -10.36
C VAL A 19 7.75 19.78 -11.69
N CYS A 20 9.01 19.37 -11.83
CA CYS A 20 9.48 18.53 -12.93
C CYS A 20 9.21 17.07 -12.61
N ALA A 21 8.15 16.49 -13.19
CA ALA A 21 7.78 15.10 -12.94
C ALA A 21 8.62 14.10 -13.75
N ASN A 22 9.03 14.48 -14.98
CA ASN A 22 9.97 13.73 -15.83
C ASN A 22 10.90 14.73 -16.52
N LYS A 23 12.18 14.40 -16.59
CA LYS A 23 13.22 15.23 -17.16
C LYS A 23 14.11 14.42 -18.12
N ASP A 24 14.03 14.75 -19.39
CA ASP A 24 14.85 14.17 -20.47
C ASP A 24 14.89 12.62 -20.46
N VAL A 25 13.74 11.99 -20.13
CA VAL A 25 13.64 10.53 -20.01
C VAL A 25 13.71 9.87 -21.38
N CYS A 26 14.66 8.92 -21.52
CA CYS A 26 14.75 8.02 -22.66
C CYS A 26 14.43 6.60 -22.21
N LEU A 27 13.40 5.97 -22.83
CA LEU A 27 12.96 4.62 -22.46
C LEU A 27 12.52 3.87 -23.72
N ASP A 28 13.09 2.68 -23.92
CA ASP A 28 12.66 1.74 -24.95
C ASP A 28 11.86 0.59 -24.34
N ILE A 29 10.72 0.26 -24.91
CA ILE A 29 9.93 -0.96 -24.62
C ILE A 29 10.11 -1.88 -25.82
N ARG A 30 10.62 -3.09 -25.60
CA ARG A 30 10.87 -4.08 -26.64
C ARG A 30 9.65 -4.94 -26.91
N LYS A 31 9.53 -5.46 -28.13
CA LYS A 31 8.44 -6.38 -28.47
C LYS A 31 8.58 -7.69 -27.70
N GLY A 32 7.47 -8.16 -27.14
CA GLY A 32 7.41 -9.45 -26.44
C GLY A 32 8.26 -9.50 -25.18
N GLU A 33 8.53 -8.35 -24.51
CA GLU A 33 9.18 -8.33 -23.22
C GLU A 33 8.20 -7.96 -22.09
N ILE A 34 8.54 -8.38 -20.89
CA ILE A 34 7.98 -7.84 -19.65
C ILE A 34 9.03 -6.88 -19.07
N LEU A 35 8.75 -5.59 -19.15
CA LEU A 35 9.59 -4.52 -18.62
C LEU A 35 9.02 -4.06 -17.28
N SER A 36 9.79 -4.12 -16.20
CA SER A 36 9.43 -3.42 -14.96
C SER A 36 9.97 -2.01 -14.95
N LEU A 37 9.09 -1.04 -14.68
CA LEU A 37 9.44 0.34 -14.42
C LEU A 37 9.48 0.57 -12.91
N LEU A 38 10.67 0.63 -12.36
CA LEU A 38 10.96 0.68 -10.93
C LEU A 38 11.34 2.10 -10.49
N GLY A 39 11.10 2.43 -9.24
CA GLY A 39 11.48 3.71 -8.64
C GLY A 39 10.64 4.04 -7.41
N GLU A 40 11.10 4.97 -6.59
CA GLU A 40 10.36 5.43 -5.40
C GLU A 40 9.05 6.12 -5.78
N ASN A 41 8.14 6.27 -4.81
CA ASN A 41 6.91 7.03 -5.02
C ASN A 41 7.24 8.49 -5.35
N GLY A 42 6.56 9.04 -6.36
CA GLY A 42 6.86 10.37 -6.88
C GLY A 42 8.06 10.43 -7.85
N SER A 43 8.66 9.30 -8.23
CA SER A 43 9.77 9.28 -9.22
C SER A 43 9.34 9.50 -10.67
N GLY A 44 8.05 9.69 -10.94
CA GLY A 44 7.53 10.00 -12.28
C GLY A 44 7.07 8.81 -13.12
N LYS A 45 7.05 7.57 -12.58
CA LYS A 45 6.66 6.33 -13.32
C LYS A 45 5.26 6.41 -13.93
N THR A 46 4.25 6.61 -13.09
CA THR A 46 2.85 6.72 -13.54
C THR A 46 2.67 7.91 -14.47
N THR A 47 3.36 9.05 -14.24
CA THR A 47 3.34 10.21 -15.14
C THR A 47 3.87 9.86 -16.51
N LEU A 48 5.02 9.16 -16.60
CA LEU A 48 5.60 8.71 -17.85
C LEU A 48 4.66 7.79 -18.64
N MET A 49 4.06 6.83 -17.96
CA MET A 49 3.13 5.88 -18.60
C MET A 49 1.78 6.53 -18.94
N ASN A 50 1.34 7.54 -18.19
CA ASN A 50 0.17 8.34 -18.54
C ASN A 50 0.36 9.16 -19.82
N MET A 51 1.59 9.47 -20.23
CA MET A 51 1.86 10.06 -21.54
C MET A 51 1.70 9.04 -22.66
N LEU A 52 2.06 7.77 -22.45
CA LEU A 52 1.78 6.70 -23.41
C LEU A 52 0.29 6.35 -23.51
N SER A 53 -0.44 6.45 -22.40
CA SER A 53 -1.90 6.20 -22.40
C SER A 53 -2.73 7.40 -22.88
N GLY A 54 -2.09 8.54 -23.21
CA GLY A 54 -2.76 9.73 -23.73
C GLY A 54 -3.54 10.54 -22.69
N ILE A 55 -3.27 10.33 -21.38
CA ILE A 55 -3.84 11.13 -20.28
C ILE A 55 -3.07 12.44 -20.13
N TYR A 56 -1.76 12.40 -20.28
CA TYR A 56 -0.90 13.58 -20.28
C TYR A 56 -0.19 13.73 -21.62
N PHE A 57 0.35 14.94 -21.87
CA PHE A 57 1.23 15.24 -23.01
C PHE A 57 2.61 15.56 -22.49
N PRO A 58 3.68 15.09 -23.15
CA PRO A 58 5.01 15.58 -22.90
C PRO A 58 5.12 17.06 -23.28
N ASP A 59 5.85 17.83 -22.48
CA ASP A 59 6.13 19.24 -22.80
C ASP A 59 7.30 19.33 -23.81
N SER A 60 8.19 18.32 -23.84
CA SER A 60 9.22 18.12 -24.86
C SER A 60 9.54 16.64 -25.03
N GLY A 61 10.28 16.33 -26.10
CA GLY A 61 10.65 14.97 -26.49
C GLY A 61 9.74 14.40 -27.57
N SER A 62 9.96 13.12 -27.92
CA SER A 62 9.21 12.42 -28.96
C SER A 62 8.90 10.98 -28.55
N ILE A 63 7.80 10.46 -29.10
CA ILE A 63 7.35 9.08 -28.91
C ILE A 63 7.24 8.43 -30.30
N GLU A 64 7.81 7.23 -30.41
CA GLU A 64 7.66 6.37 -31.58
C GLU A 64 6.99 5.07 -31.18
N VAL A 65 6.06 4.59 -31.99
CA VAL A 65 5.40 3.27 -31.81
C VAL A 65 5.69 2.45 -33.07
N ASN A 66 6.30 1.30 -32.90
CA ASN A 66 6.75 0.43 -34.00
C ASN A 66 7.61 1.19 -35.05
N GLY A 67 8.50 2.09 -34.58
CA GLY A 67 9.37 2.89 -35.41
C GLY A 67 8.70 4.06 -36.16
N VAL A 68 7.43 4.35 -35.86
CA VAL A 68 6.69 5.46 -36.44
C VAL A 68 6.51 6.56 -35.39
N PRO A 69 6.98 7.80 -35.64
CA PRO A 69 6.73 8.92 -34.74
C PRO A 69 5.24 9.23 -34.61
N VAL A 70 4.76 9.35 -33.36
CA VAL A 70 3.34 9.54 -33.06
C VAL A 70 3.13 10.66 -32.03
N VAL A 71 1.93 11.27 -32.07
CA VAL A 71 1.48 12.22 -31.07
C VAL A 71 0.20 11.67 -30.43
N ILE A 72 0.32 11.21 -29.20
CA ILE A 72 -0.78 10.56 -28.46
C ILE A 72 -1.62 11.63 -27.76
N LYS A 73 -2.68 12.12 -28.43
CA LYS A 73 -3.50 13.25 -27.96
C LYS A 73 -4.69 12.85 -27.06
N SER A 74 -4.94 11.59 -26.87
CA SER A 74 -6.05 11.10 -26.04
C SER A 74 -5.92 9.59 -25.79
N PRO A 75 -6.62 9.03 -24.78
CA PRO A 75 -6.69 7.58 -24.60
C PRO A 75 -7.23 6.84 -25.83
N LYS A 76 -8.09 7.47 -26.62
CA LYS A 76 -8.57 6.88 -27.87
C LYS A 76 -7.44 6.66 -28.87
N VAL A 77 -6.55 7.66 -29.04
CA VAL A 77 -5.37 7.53 -29.92
C VAL A 77 -4.42 6.44 -29.41
N ALA A 78 -4.24 6.33 -28.10
CA ALA A 78 -3.43 5.24 -27.51
C ALA A 78 -4.03 3.86 -27.84
N PHE A 79 -5.34 3.71 -27.76
CA PHE A 79 -6.03 2.46 -28.16
C PHE A 79 -5.91 2.18 -29.66
N ASP A 80 -6.02 3.20 -30.50
CA ASP A 80 -5.82 3.07 -31.97
C ASP A 80 -4.38 2.64 -32.31
N LEU A 81 -3.41 2.91 -31.40
CA LEU A 81 -2.01 2.46 -31.44
C LEU A 81 -1.79 1.14 -30.69
N HIS A 82 -2.85 0.43 -30.29
CA HIS A 82 -2.80 -0.81 -29.55
C HIS A 82 -2.13 -0.72 -28.16
N ILE A 83 -2.17 0.45 -27.52
CA ILE A 83 -1.65 0.67 -26.16
C ILE A 83 -2.83 0.65 -25.20
N GLY A 84 -2.81 -0.26 -24.21
CA GLY A 84 -3.78 -0.36 -23.13
C GLY A 84 -3.13 -0.11 -21.77
N MET A 85 -3.79 0.66 -20.90
CA MET A 85 -3.32 0.88 -19.52
C MET A 85 -4.38 0.45 -18.52
N ILE A 86 -3.96 -0.36 -17.56
CA ILE A 86 -4.70 -0.79 -16.39
C ILE A 86 -4.19 0.05 -15.21
N HIS A 87 -5.06 0.88 -14.66
CA HIS A 87 -4.72 1.82 -13.59
C HIS A 87 -4.82 1.17 -12.23
N GLN A 88 -4.09 1.70 -11.25
CA GLN A 88 -4.15 1.29 -9.85
C GLN A 88 -5.58 1.35 -9.29
N HIS A 89 -6.38 2.35 -9.70
CA HIS A 89 -7.81 2.44 -9.39
C HIS A 89 -8.61 2.06 -10.63
N PHE A 90 -9.42 1.02 -10.52
CA PHE A 90 -10.19 0.48 -11.64
C PHE A 90 -11.09 1.52 -12.29
N LYS A 91 -11.10 1.52 -13.62
CA LYS A 91 -11.95 2.39 -14.44
C LYS A 91 -13.16 1.60 -14.95
N LEU A 92 -13.87 0.95 -14.01
CA LEU A 92 -15.08 0.19 -14.23
C LEU A 92 -16.30 0.93 -13.67
N ILE A 93 -17.46 0.71 -14.28
CA ILE A 93 -18.75 1.20 -13.80
C ILE A 93 -19.39 0.09 -12.99
N ASP A 94 -19.52 0.29 -11.69
CA ASP A 94 -19.95 -0.73 -10.74
C ASP A 94 -21.33 -1.32 -11.03
N VAL A 95 -22.28 -0.50 -11.49
CA VAL A 95 -23.66 -0.94 -11.79
C VAL A 95 -23.79 -1.70 -13.11
N PHE A 96 -22.74 -1.74 -13.93
CA PHE A 96 -22.70 -2.48 -15.20
C PHE A 96 -22.19 -3.89 -15.01
N THR A 97 -22.59 -4.78 -15.94
CA THR A 97 -21.99 -6.11 -16.05
C THR A 97 -20.58 -6.03 -16.63
N ALA A 98 -19.82 -7.13 -16.54
CA ALA A 98 -18.53 -7.25 -17.20
C ALA A 98 -18.62 -6.94 -18.70
N ALA A 99 -19.58 -7.55 -19.40
CA ALA A 99 -19.75 -7.36 -20.83
C ALA A 99 -20.15 -5.92 -21.19
N GLU A 100 -21.00 -5.27 -20.38
CA GLU A 100 -21.37 -3.86 -20.58
C GLU A 100 -20.17 -2.93 -20.41
N ASN A 101 -19.30 -3.18 -19.42
CA ASN A 101 -18.06 -2.42 -19.22
C ASN A 101 -17.07 -2.58 -20.39
N VAL A 102 -16.97 -3.78 -20.96
CA VAL A 102 -16.11 -4.03 -22.13
C VAL A 102 -16.65 -3.34 -23.38
N LEU A 103 -18.00 -3.37 -23.57
CA LEU A 103 -18.68 -2.73 -24.70
C LEU A 103 -18.64 -1.20 -24.65
N LEU A 104 -18.48 -0.61 -23.48
CA LEU A 104 -18.58 0.84 -23.28
C LEU A 104 -17.63 1.61 -24.22
N GLY A 105 -18.23 2.50 -25.04
CA GLY A 105 -17.50 3.29 -26.05
C GLY A 105 -17.15 2.55 -27.36
N LEU A 106 -17.54 1.27 -27.49
CA LEU A 106 -17.38 0.49 -28.72
C LEU A 106 -18.71 0.40 -29.46
N LYS A 107 -18.63 0.18 -30.78
CA LYS A 107 -19.78 -0.19 -31.60
C LYS A 107 -19.89 -1.72 -31.65
N GLY A 108 -21.03 -2.28 -31.35
CA GLY A 108 -21.21 -3.75 -31.40
C GLY A 108 -22.44 -4.21 -30.61
N LYS A 109 -22.65 -5.51 -30.58
CA LYS A 109 -23.73 -6.16 -29.82
C LYS A 109 -23.14 -6.81 -28.57
N LEU A 110 -23.87 -6.76 -27.47
CA LEU A 110 -23.47 -7.38 -26.20
C LEU A 110 -23.14 -8.88 -26.34
N ARG A 111 -23.88 -9.60 -27.22
CA ARG A 111 -23.61 -11.01 -27.51
C ARG A 111 -22.21 -11.26 -28.06
N ASP A 112 -21.75 -10.39 -28.98
CA ASP A 112 -20.44 -10.55 -29.62
C ASP A 112 -19.33 -10.27 -28.59
N VAL A 113 -19.58 -9.31 -27.70
CA VAL A 113 -18.66 -9.01 -26.58
C VAL A 113 -18.53 -10.17 -25.61
N LYS A 114 -19.64 -10.82 -25.24
CA LYS A 114 -19.60 -12.00 -24.36
C LYS A 114 -18.77 -13.13 -24.96
N GLN A 115 -18.98 -13.44 -26.25
CA GLN A 115 -18.19 -14.44 -26.97
C GLN A 115 -16.69 -14.07 -27.02
N GLY A 116 -16.39 -12.78 -27.22
CA GLY A 116 -15.01 -12.29 -27.20
C GLY A 116 -14.35 -12.41 -25.81
N ILE A 117 -15.06 -12.09 -24.73
CA ILE A 117 -14.60 -12.31 -23.35
C ILE A 117 -14.28 -13.78 -23.12
N GLU A 118 -15.22 -14.69 -23.48
CA GLU A 118 -15.03 -16.13 -23.33
C GLU A 118 -13.80 -16.64 -24.11
N ALA A 119 -13.59 -16.14 -25.32
CA ALA A 119 -12.43 -16.49 -26.14
C ALA A 119 -11.10 -16.06 -25.50
N ILE A 120 -11.04 -14.82 -24.98
CA ILE A 120 -9.88 -14.29 -24.28
C ILE A 120 -9.63 -15.07 -22.98
N CYS A 121 -10.69 -15.34 -22.21
CA CYS A 121 -10.62 -16.12 -20.99
C CYS A 121 -10.04 -17.51 -21.24
N LYS A 122 -10.55 -18.18 -22.27
CA LYS A 122 -10.04 -19.50 -22.69
C LYS A 122 -8.57 -19.45 -23.15
N LYS A 123 -8.17 -18.39 -23.86
CA LYS A 123 -6.81 -18.25 -24.41
C LYS A 123 -5.78 -18.07 -23.31
N TYR A 124 -6.05 -17.25 -22.29
CA TYR A 124 -5.07 -16.85 -21.27
C TYR A 124 -5.32 -17.46 -19.89
N GLY A 125 -6.39 -18.27 -19.74
CA GLY A 125 -6.71 -18.90 -18.45
C GLY A 125 -7.40 -17.98 -17.45
N PHE A 126 -8.07 -16.92 -17.93
CA PHE A 126 -8.90 -16.06 -17.08
C PHE A 126 -10.24 -16.72 -16.73
N SER A 127 -10.85 -16.23 -15.66
CA SER A 127 -12.23 -16.57 -15.30
C SER A 127 -12.99 -15.26 -15.07
N VAL A 128 -13.82 -14.88 -16.02
CA VAL A 128 -14.71 -13.72 -15.94
C VAL A 128 -16.10 -14.15 -16.38
N ASP A 129 -17.08 -13.95 -15.50
CA ASP A 129 -18.51 -14.10 -15.85
C ASP A 129 -18.98 -12.82 -16.58
N PRO A 130 -19.33 -12.87 -17.87
CA PRO A 130 -19.73 -11.70 -18.63
C PRO A 130 -21.00 -11.02 -18.09
N ASP A 131 -21.85 -11.73 -17.36
CA ASP A 131 -23.13 -11.27 -16.84
C ASP A 131 -23.07 -10.77 -15.39
N LYS A 132 -21.97 -11.03 -14.67
CA LYS A 132 -21.76 -10.58 -13.29
C LYS A 132 -21.64 -9.06 -13.22
N LYS A 133 -22.32 -8.44 -12.28
CA LYS A 133 -22.20 -7.00 -12.01
C LYS A 133 -20.87 -6.69 -11.34
N VAL A 134 -20.26 -5.55 -11.69
CA VAL A 134 -18.93 -5.19 -11.18
C VAL A 134 -18.93 -4.97 -9.67
N TYR A 135 -20.01 -4.46 -9.06
CA TYR A 135 -20.10 -4.31 -7.61
C TYR A 135 -20.11 -5.66 -6.84
N GLU A 136 -20.47 -6.77 -7.52
CA GLU A 136 -20.45 -8.12 -6.96
C GLU A 136 -19.07 -8.80 -7.10
N MET A 137 -18.15 -8.19 -7.86
CA MET A 137 -16.84 -8.75 -8.15
C MET A 137 -15.86 -8.48 -7.03
N SER A 138 -15.01 -9.46 -6.74
CA SER A 138 -13.81 -9.26 -5.93
C SER A 138 -12.82 -8.30 -6.62
N VAL A 139 -11.83 -7.81 -5.88
CA VAL A 139 -10.78 -6.94 -6.41
C VAL A 139 -10.00 -7.64 -7.53
N SER A 140 -9.67 -8.91 -7.36
CA SER A 140 -8.98 -9.74 -8.35
C SER A 140 -9.81 -9.94 -9.62
N GLU A 141 -11.14 -10.14 -9.50
CA GLU A 141 -12.04 -10.23 -10.64
C GLU A 141 -12.13 -8.91 -11.41
N LYS A 142 -12.21 -7.76 -10.69
CA LYS A 142 -12.19 -6.42 -11.30
C LYS A 142 -10.91 -6.17 -12.08
N GLN A 143 -9.78 -6.55 -11.53
CA GLN A 143 -8.49 -6.45 -12.20
C GLN A 143 -8.42 -7.32 -13.45
N THR A 144 -8.86 -8.56 -13.35
CA THR A 144 -8.94 -9.47 -14.49
C THR A 144 -9.84 -8.89 -15.59
N LEU A 145 -10.97 -8.30 -15.22
CA LEU A 145 -11.88 -7.64 -16.16
C LEU A 145 -11.21 -6.45 -16.88
N GLU A 146 -10.42 -5.62 -16.19
CA GLU A 146 -9.67 -4.53 -16.83
C GLU A 146 -8.66 -5.04 -17.86
N ILE A 147 -7.96 -6.14 -17.56
CA ILE A 147 -7.02 -6.76 -18.50
C ILE A 147 -7.78 -7.33 -19.69
N VAL A 148 -8.87 -8.07 -19.47
CA VAL A 148 -9.73 -8.62 -20.54
C VAL A 148 -10.30 -7.50 -21.40
N LYS A 149 -10.74 -6.39 -20.82
CA LYS A 149 -11.22 -5.20 -21.53
C LYS A 149 -10.15 -4.59 -22.43
N ALA A 150 -8.90 -4.49 -21.96
CA ALA A 150 -7.78 -3.98 -22.77
C ALA A 150 -7.45 -4.96 -23.93
N LEU A 151 -7.41 -6.25 -23.68
CA LEU A 151 -7.17 -7.30 -24.70
C LEU A 151 -8.29 -7.37 -25.74
N TYR A 152 -9.56 -7.25 -25.31
CA TYR A 152 -10.71 -7.23 -26.22
C TYR A 152 -10.65 -6.04 -27.20
N ARG A 153 -10.09 -4.91 -26.75
CA ARG A 153 -9.84 -3.73 -27.56
C ARG A 153 -8.60 -3.82 -28.45
N GLY A 154 -7.91 -4.97 -28.43
CA GLY A 154 -6.77 -5.27 -29.29
C GLY A 154 -5.44 -4.68 -28.80
N ALA A 155 -5.26 -4.51 -27.50
CA ALA A 155 -3.99 -4.06 -26.95
C ALA A 155 -2.86 -5.08 -27.23
N ASP A 156 -1.75 -4.59 -27.78
CA ASP A 156 -0.49 -5.31 -27.96
C ASP A 156 0.58 -4.87 -26.98
N ILE A 157 0.45 -3.65 -26.46
CA ILE A 157 1.29 -3.08 -25.42
C ILE A 157 0.39 -2.82 -24.21
N LEU A 158 0.65 -3.53 -23.09
CA LEU A 158 -0.11 -3.40 -21.86
C LEU A 158 0.74 -2.74 -20.78
N ILE A 159 0.18 -1.73 -20.14
CA ILE A 159 0.78 -1.05 -18.99
C ILE A 159 -0.07 -1.38 -17.76
N LEU A 160 0.56 -1.95 -16.72
CA LEU A 160 -0.10 -2.29 -15.46
C LEU A 160 0.51 -1.44 -14.34
N ASP A 161 -0.32 -0.62 -13.71
CA ASP A 161 0.11 0.27 -12.62
C ASP A 161 -0.21 -0.37 -11.27
N GLU A 162 0.83 -0.82 -10.56
CA GLU A 162 0.78 -1.53 -9.27
C GLU A 162 -0.24 -2.68 -9.23
N PRO A 163 -0.14 -3.65 -10.16
CA PRO A 163 -1.19 -4.64 -10.37
C PRO A 163 -1.37 -5.63 -9.22
N THR A 164 -0.43 -5.72 -8.30
CA THR A 164 -0.41 -6.71 -7.20
C THR A 164 -0.66 -6.08 -5.82
N ALA A 165 -0.95 -4.77 -5.78
CA ALA A 165 -1.05 -4.03 -4.52
C ALA A 165 -2.12 -4.58 -3.55
N VAL A 166 -3.14 -5.24 -4.09
CA VAL A 166 -4.32 -5.73 -3.33
C VAL A 166 -4.57 -7.22 -3.53
N LEU A 167 -3.63 -7.95 -4.15
CA LEU A 167 -3.73 -9.38 -4.44
C LEU A 167 -3.06 -10.22 -3.34
N THR A 168 -3.61 -11.40 -3.12
CA THR A 168 -2.94 -12.44 -2.34
C THR A 168 -1.76 -13.03 -3.12
N PRO A 169 -0.80 -13.72 -2.47
CA PRO A 169 0.30 -14.39 -3.18
C PRO A 169 -0.19 -15.31 -4.29
N GLN A 170 -1.23 -16.12 -4.02
CA GLN A 170 -1.80 -17.05 -5.00
C GLN A 170 -2.43 -16.34 -6.21
N GLU A 171 -3.09 -15.19 -5.98
CA GLU A 171 -3.62 -14.37 -7.06
C GLU A 171 -2.51 -13.69 -7.86
N THR A 172 -1.42 -13.29 -7.20
CA THR A 172 -0.22 -12.75 -7.83
C THR A 172 0.43 -13.78 -8.75
N ASP A 173 0.62 -15.02 -8.30
CA ASP A 173 1.16 -16.12 -9.11
C ASP A 173 0.30 -16.41 -10.33
N LYS A 174 -1.03 -16.37 -10.17
CA LYS A 174 -1.97 -16.52 -11.26
C LYS A 174 -1.85 -15.37 -12.26
N LEU A 175 -1.75 -14.14 -11.80
CA LEU A 175 -1.54 -12.97 -12.65
C LEU A 175 -0.22 -13.09 -13.43
N PHE A 176 0.87 -13.48 -12.77
CA PHE A 176 2.18 -13.69 -13.41
C PHE A 176 2.15 -14.79 -14.46
N SER A 177 1.44 -15.89 -14.19
CA SER A 177 1.23 -16.95 -15.17
C SER A 177 0.53 -16.45 -16.43
N VAL A 178 -0.50 -15.60 -16.26
CA VAL A 178 -1.21 -14.96 -17.36
C VAL A 178 -0.30 -13.99 -18.13
N MET A 179 0.51 -13.18 -17.43
CA MET A 179 1.45 -12.26 -18.08
C MET A 179 2.50 -13.01 -18.90
N ARG A 180 3.01 -14.14 -18.40
CA ARG A 180 3.92 -15.02 -19.17
C ARG A 180 3.23 -15.58 -20.43
N ALA A 181 1.96 -15.93 -20.33
CA ALA A 181 1.17 -16.39 -21.48
C ALA A 181 0.93 -15.28 -22.51
N MET A 182 0.63 -14.05 -22.07
CA MET A 182 0.50 -12.89 -22.95
C MET A 182 1.82 -12.54 -23.63
N LYS A 183 2.94 -12.58 -22.91
CA LYS A 183 4.28 -12.42 -23.48
C LYS A 183 4.58 -13.47 -24.54
N ALA A 184 4.29 -14.73 -24.28
CA ALA A 184 4.47 -15.83 -25.24
C ALA A 184 3.61 -15.63 -26.51
N ASP A 185 2.48 -14.93 -26.41
CA ASP A 185 1.63 -14.51 -27.53
C ASP A 185 2.14 -13.22 -28.22
N GLY A 186 3.33 -12.75 -27.87
CA GLY A 186 4.00 -11.58 -28.49
C GLY A 186 3.56 -10.21 -27.93
N LYS A 187 2.78 -10.18 -26.83
CA LYS A 187 2.44 -8.90 -26.18
C LYS A 187 3.62 -8.34 -25.44
N SER A 188 3.75 -7.01 -25.45
CA SER A 188 4.72 -6.26 -24.64
C SER A 188 4.03 -5.76 -23.37
N ILE A 189 4.64 -5.97 -22.23
CA ILE A 189 4.03 -5.65 -20.94
C ILE A 189 4.95 -4.71 -20.17
N VAL A 190 4.42 -3.62 -19.66
CA VAL A 190 5.09 -2.73 -18.71
C VAL A 190 4.42 -2.84 -17.37
N ILE A 191 5.19 -3.14 -16.33
CA ILE A 191 4.69 -3.18 -14.95
C ILE A 191 5.30 -2.01 -14.20
N ILE A 192 4.45 -1.19 -13.57
CA ILE A 192 4.90 -0.21 -12.60
C ILE A 192 4.74 -0.84 -11.23
N THR A 193 5.84 -1.01 -10.51
CA THR A 193 5.81 -1.53 -9.14
C THR A 193 7.00 -1.00 -8.35
N HIS A 194 6.92 -1.10 -7.03
CA HIS A 194 8.03 -0.85 -6.11
C HIS A 194 8.45 -2.12 -5.35
N LYS A 195 7.78 -3.26 -5.62
CA LYS A 195 8.04 -4.55 -4.98
C LYS A 195 9.16 -5.29 -5.71
N LEU A 196 10.36 -5.29 -5.13
CA LEU A 196 11.56 -5.85 -5.75
C LEU A 196 11.46 -7.34 -6.06
N HIS A 197 10.83 -8.13 -5.17
CA HIS A 197 10.62 -9.56 -5.40
C HIS A 197 9.82 -9.84 -6.67
N GLU A 198 8.72 -9.11 -6.85
CA GLU A 198 7.86 -9.27 -8.03
C GLU A 198 8.63 -8.92 -9.32
N VAL A 199 9.42 -7.86 -9.26
CA VAL A 199 10.29 -7.45 -10.38
C VAL A 199 11.25 -8.56 -10.78
N LEU A 200 11.94 -9.14 -9.79
CA LEU A 200 12.92 -10.21 -10.02
C LEU A 200 12.26 -11.51 -10.53
N GLU A 201 11.01 -11.75 -10.21
CA GLU A 201 10.29 -12.97 -10.59
C GLU A 201 9.72 -12.91 -12.01
N ILE A 202 9.14 -11.76 -12.41
CA ILE A 202 8.32 -11.71 -13.62
C ILE A 202 9.00 -11.01 -14.79
N SER A 203 9.94 -10.09 -14.55
CA SER A 203 10.45 -9.20 -15.58
C SER A 203 11.60 -9.82 -16.37
N ASP A 204 11.75 -9.39 -17.60
CA ASP A 204 12.96 -9.68 -18.41
C ASP A 204 14.03 -8.60 -18.18
N ARG A 205 13.57 -7.36 -18.00
CA ARG A 205 14.40 -6.18 -17.84
C ARG A 205 13.74 -5.19 -16.88
N VAL A 206 14.56 -4.48 -16.16
CA VAL A 206 14.15 -3.49 -15.16
C VAL A 206 14.70 -2.14 -15.56
N ALA A 207 13.84 -1.15 -15.75
CA ALA A 207 14.21 0.24 -15.95
C ALA A 207 13.94 1.04 -14.66
N VAL A 208 14.88 1.88 -14.24
CA VAL A 208 14.80 2.62 -12.98
C VAL A 208 14.64 4.11 -13.23
N LEU A 209 13.58 4.69 -12.64
CA LEU A 209 13.36 6.12 -12.53
C LEU A 209 13.65 6.63 -11.11
N ARG A 210 14.36 7.74 -11.01
CA ARG A 210 14.64 8.42 -9.75
C ARG A 210 14.50 9.92 -9.92
N LYS A 211 13.62 10.54 -9.10
CA LYS A 211 13.37 12.01 -9.12
C LYS A 211 13.08 12.57 -10.52
N GLY A 212 12.32 11.82 -11.32
CA GLY A 212 11.95 12.22 -12.67
C GLY A 212 12.99 11.92 -13.77
N GLU A 213 14.16 11.40 -13.43
CA GLU A 213 15.23 11.08 -14.38
C GLU A 213 15.36 9.56 -14.57
N TYR A 214 15.73 9.15 -15.79
CA TYR A 214 16.06 7.77 -16.11
C TYR A 214 17.49 7.46 -15.65
N ILE A 215 17.64 6.46 -14.78
CA ILE A 215 18.94 6.09 -14.20
C ILE A 215 19.64 5.02 -15.03
N GLY A 216 18.86 4.16 -15.68
CA GLY A 216 19.35 3.05 -16.49
C GLY A 216 18.41 1.87 -16.45
N ASP A 217 18.76 0.83 -17.19
CA ASP A 217 18.09 -0.46 -17.18
C ASP A 217 19.10 -1.60 -17.02
N VAL A 218 18.62 -2.72 -16.50
CA VAL A 218 19.40 -3.93 -16.29
C VAL A 218 18.54 -5.16 -16.63
N ALA A 219 19.18 -6.20 -17.20
CA ALA A 219 18.53 -7.49 -17.37
C ALA A 219 18.24 -8.10 -15.99
N THR A 220 17.05 -8.63 -15.79
CA THR A 220 16.64 -9.15 -14.48
C THR A 220 17.56 -10.26 -13.97
N GLY A 221 18.07 -11.10 -14.86
CA GLY A 221 19.04 -12.15 -14.49
C GLY A 221 20.42 -11.66 -14.02
N GLU A 222 20.71 -10.36 -14.18
CA GLU A 222 21.97 -9.72 -13.74
C GLU A 222 21.75 -8.81 -12.52
N ALA A 223 20.50 -8.71 -12.03
CA ALA A 223 20.12 -7.84 -10.92
C ALA A 223 19.76 -8.65 -9.68
N ASP A 224 19.97 -8.05 -8.53
CA ASP A 224 19.44 -8.49 -7.23
C ASP A 224 18.68 -7.35 -6.54
N ALA A 225 17.93 -7.68 -5.48
CA ALA A 225 17.14 -6.70 -4.75
C ALA A 225 17.98 -5.53 -4.22
N GLN A 226 19.22 -5.79 -3.82
CA GLN A 226 20.13 -4.78 -3.28
C GLN A 226 20.61 -3.82 -4.36
N SER A 227 21.00 -4.31 -5.53
CA SER A 227 21.44 -3.49 -6.66
C SER A 227 20.31 -2.61 -7.19
N LEU A 228 19.10 -3.17 -7.34
CA LEU A 228 17.91 -2.42 -7.74
C LEU A 228 17.54 -1.33 -6.73
N SER A 229 17.58 -1.63 -5.44
CA SER A 229 17.37 -0.65 -4.37
C SER A 229 18.40 0.49 -4.42
N ASN A 230 19.67 0.16 -4.62
CA ASN A 230 20.73 1.16 -4.75
C ASN A 230 20.50 2.09 -5.97
N MET A 231 20.03 1.55 -7.10
CA MET A 231 19.68 2.36 -8.27
C MET A 231 18.50 3.28 -7.98
N MET A 232 17.46 2.79 -7.28
CA MET A 232 16.28 3.57 -6.92
C MET A 232 16.61 4.74 -5.99
N VAL A 233 17.39 4.47 -4.96
CA VAL A 233 17.70 5.44 -3.90
C VAL A 233 18.92 6.31 -4.23
N GLY A 234 19.88 5.78 -5.00
CA GLY A 234 21.12 6.47 -5.39
C GLY A 234 22.24 6.40 -4.35
N ARG A 235 22.07 5.58 -3.32
CA ARG A 235 23.08 5.25 -2.31
C ARG A 235 22.86 3.83 -1.84
N SER A 236 23.84 3.24 -1.18
CA SER A 236 23.67 1.93 -0.53
C SER A 236 22.63 2.04 0.59
N VAL A 237 21.63 1.17 0.57
CA VAL A 237 20.57 1.05 1.58
C VAL A 237 20.55 -0.39 2.05
N SER A 238 20.54 -0.62 3.36
CA SER A 238 20.27 -1.95 3.90
C SER A 238 18.76 -2.23 3.78
N LEU A 239 18.40 -3.33 3.14
CA LEU A 239 17.02 -3.81 3.07
C LEU A 239 16.67 -4.77 4.22
N ASN A 240 17.67 -5.10 5.06
CA ASN A 240 17.46 -6.03 6.16
C ASN A 240 16.76 -5.33 7.33
N ILE A 241 15.60 -5.82 7.70
CA ILE A 241 14.86 -5.38 8.88
C ILE A 241 15.41 -6.18 10.09
N GLU A 242 16.12 -5.47 10.98
CA GLU A 242 16.53 -6.09 12.24
C GLU A 242 15.29 -6.43 13.07
N ARG A 243 15.20 -7.67 13.57
CA ARG A 243 14.16 -8.10 14.51
C ARG A 243 14.81 -8.51 15.82
N PRO A 244 14.98 -7.57 16.77
CA PRO A 244 15.61 -7.86 18.06
C PRO A 244 14.78 -8.86 18.86
N GLU A 245 15.47 -9.76 19.56
CA GLU A 245 14.82 -10.65 20.52
C GLU A 245 14.62 -9.91 21.84
N VAL A 246 13.41 -10.04 22.39
CA VAL A 246 13.06 -9.58 23.73
C VAL A 246 12.61 -10.81 24.53
N THR A 247 13.28 -11.07 25.64
CA THR A 247 13.06 -12.28 26.45
C THR A 247 11.88 -12.17 27.39
N GLU A 248 11.57 -10.95 27.84
CA GLU A 248 10.45 -10.70 28.77
C GLU A 248 9.24 -10.17 28.00
N ARG A 249 8.20 -10.99 27.91
CA ARG A 249 6.92 -10.61 27.31
C ARG A 249 5.87 -10.42 28.42
N VAL A 250 5.35 -9.22 28.56
CA VAL A 250 4.33 -8.89 29.56
C VAL A 250 3.04 -8.51 28.84
N LEU A 251 1.93 -9.15 29.21
CA LEU A 251 0.62 -8.87 28.63
C LEU A 251 0.28 -7.38 28.78
N ARG A 252 -0.11 -6.72 27.66
CA ARG A 252 -0.50 -5.31 27.63
C ARG A 252 -1.93 -5.09 27.13
N LEU A 253 -2.38 -5.97 26.24
CA LEU A 253 -3.73 -5.92 25.71
C LEU A 253 -4.29 -7.32 25.59
N LYS A 254 -5.51 -7.50 26.10
CA LYS A 254 -6.30 -8.72 25.92
C LYS A 254 -7.63 -8.34 25.28
N VAL A 255 -7.93 -8.94 24.14
CA VAL A 255 -9.17 -8.77 23.40
C VAL A 255 -9.91 -10.09 23.40
N GLU A 256 -11.18 -10.10 23.82
CA GLU A 256 -12.04 -11.28 23.89
C GLU A 256 -13.39 -11.00 23.23
N HIS A 257 -13.78 -11.89 22.33
CA HIS A 257 -15.09 -11.89 21.67
C HIS A 257 -15.46 -10.56 20.97
N LEU A 258 -14.46 -9.84 20.43
CA LEU A 258 -14.68 -8.54 19.83
C LEU A 258 -15.49 -8.68 18.55
N SER A 259 -16.64 -8.02 18.53
CA SER A 259 -17.53 -7.96 17.38
C SER A 259 -17.97 -6.53 17.13
N VAL A 260 -17.89 -6.09 15.86
CA VAL A 260 -18.19 -4.72 15.40
C VAL A 260 -19.13 -4.77 14.22
N LYS A 261 -20.16 -3.94 14.23
CA LYS A 261 -21.06 -3.71 13.08
C LYS A 261 -20.89 -2.30 12.57
N ASP A 262 -20.90 -2.15 11.26
CA ASP A 262 -20.94 -0.83 10.64
C ASP A 262 -22.31 -0.15 10.77
N ASN A 263 -22.41 1.11 10.30
CA ASN A 263 -23.62 1.90 10.35
C ASN A 263 -24.81 1.32 9.54
N MET A 264 -24.54 0.34 8.66
CA MET A 264 -25.53 -0.39 7.88
C MET A 264 -25.91 -1.74 8.54
N GLY A 265 -25.32 -2.05 9.70
CA GLY A 265 -25.55 -3.31 10.44
C GLY A 265 -24.75 -4.49 9.90
N VAL A 266 -23.84 -4.27 8.97
CA VAL A 266 -22.96 -5.33 8.45
C VAL A 266 -21.88 -5.65 9.47
N LEU A 267 -21.72 -6.92 9.81
CA LEU A 267 -20.71 -7.41 10.73
C LEU A 267 -19.31 -7.30 10.09
N ARG A 268 -18.48 -6.40 10.62
CA ARG A 268 -17.11 -6.14 10.17
C ARG A 268 -16.06 -6.93 10.94
N LEU A 269 -16.33 -7.16 12.24
CA LEU A 269 -15.57 -8.09 13.06
C LEU A 269 -16.54 -9.05 13.71
N ASP A 270 -16.18 -10.33 13.78
CA ASP A 270 -16.99 -11.42 14.29
C ASP A 270 -16.17 -12.33 15.21
N ASP A 271 -16.34 -12.17 16.51
CA ASP A 271 -15.74 -13.00 17.56
C ASP A 271 -14.19 -13.01 17.54
N VAL A 272 -13.58 -11.84 17.37
CA VAL A 272 -12.12 -11.69 17.34
C VAL A 272 -11.55 -11.72 18.75
N SER A 273 -10.60 -12.65 19.00
CA SER A 273 -9.92 -12.78 20.29
C SER A 273 -8.41 -12.94 20.10
N PHE A 274 -7.62 -12.15 20.83
CA PHE A 274 -6.13 -12.23 20.80
C PHE A 274 -5.53 -11.51 22.01
N GLU A 275 -4.22 -11.69 22.17
CA GLU A 275 -3.41 -11.02 23.16
C GLU A 275 -2.20 -10.35 22.51
N ALA A 276 -1.83 -9.14 22.99
CA ALA A 276 -0.59 -8.46 22.59
C ALA A 276 0.28 -8.19 23.82
N TYR A 277 1.58 -8.43 23.64
CA TYR A 277 2.54 -8.39 24.73
C TYR A 277 3.55 -7.26 24.55
N GLY A 278 3.95 -6.64 25.67
CA GLY A 278 5.10 -5.73 25.67
C GLY A 278 6.37 -6.47 25.25
N GLY A 279 7.19 -5.81 24.43
CA GLY A 279 8.39 -6.42 23.87
C GLY A 279 8.15 -7.30 22.65
N GLU A 280 6.96 -7.26 22.04
CA GLU A 280 6.70 -7.90 20.75
C GLU A 280 6.10 -6.93 19.72
N ILE A 281 6.26 -7.28 18.46
CA ILE A 281 5.49 -6.71 17.36
C ILE A 281 4.51 -7.79 16.88
N LEU A 282 3.22 -7.57 17.10
CA LEU A 282 2.13 -8.38 16.57
C LEU A 282 1.72 -7.82 15.22
N GLY A 283 2.04 -8.51 14.14
CA GLY A 283 1.57 -8.19 12.79
C GLY A 283 0.13 -8.59 12.59
N ILE A 284 -0.63 -7.80 11.83
CA ILE A 284 -1.98 -8.16 11.39
C ILE A 284 -1.99 -8.22 9.87
N ALA A 285 -2.16 -9.42 9.33
CA ALA A 285 -2.33 -9.69 7.92
C ALA A 285 -3.81 -9.86 7.56
N GLY A 286 -4.16 -9.55 6.33
CA GLY A 286 -5.51 -9.77 5.80
C GLY A 286 -5.72 -9.00 4.50
N ILE A 287 -6.66 -9.46 3.68
CA ILE A 287 -7.08 -8.74 2.47
C ILE A 287 -7.77 -7.43 2.91
N THR A 288 -7.61 -6.38 2.15
CA THR A 288 -8.27 -5.08 2.40
C THR A 288 -9.77 -5.27 2.64
N GLY A 289 -10.27 -4.77 3.76
CA GLY A 289 -11.66 -4.93 4.19
C GLY A 289 -11.95 -6.16 5.04
N SER A 290 -10.92 -6.91 5.47
CA SER A 290 -11.08 -8.04 6.41
C SER A 290 -11.24 -7.63 7.87
N GLY A 291 -11.37 -6.33 8.18
CA GLY A 291 -11.64 -5.83 9.54
C GLY A 291 -10.43 -5.23 10.26
N GLN A 292 -9.26 -5.10 9.59
CA GLN A 292 -8.04 -4.58 10.22
C GLN A 292 -8.21 -3.16 10.76
N LYS A 293 -8.88 -2.29 9.99
CA LYS A 293 -9.17 -0.90 10.37
C LYS A 293 -10.11 -0.87 11.57
N GLU A 294 -11.23 -1.56 11.46
CA GLU A 294 -12.27 -1.64 12.49
C GLU A 294 -11.73 -2.20 13.82
N LEU A 295 -10.76 -3.13 13.74
CA LEU A 295 -10.08 -3.67 14.90
C LEU A 295 -9.31 -2.59 15.68
N LEU A 296 -8.46 -1.82 15.00
CA LEU A 296 -7.67 -0.77 15.65
C LEU A 296 -8.57 0.38 16.15
N GLU A 297 -9.59 0.75 15.37
CA GLU A 297 -10.55 1.80 15.74
C GLU A 297 -11.41 1.39 16.92
N ALA A 298 -11.81 0.10 17.05
CA ALA A 298 -12.52 -0.43 18.21
C ALA A 298 -11.65 -0.37 19.48
N ILE A 299 -10.37 -0.76 19.40
CA ILE A 299 -9.44 -0.67 20.53
C ILE A 299 -9.22 0.79 20.94
N ALA A 300 -9.18 1.71 19.98
CA ALA A 300 -9.05 3.14 20.22
C ALA A 300 -10.33 3.82 20.75
N GLY A 301 -11.46 3.08 20.85
CA GLY A 301 -12.74 3.62 21.29
C GLY A 301 -13.46 4.48 20.27
N LEU A 302 -13.13 4.30 18.98
CA LEU A 302 -13.71 5.03 17.85
C LEU A 302 -14.91 4.30 17.24
N GLU A 303 -15.03 2.99 17.49
CA GLU A 303 -16.11 2.15 17.00
C GLU A 303 -16.99 1.64 18.13
N THR A 304 -18.26 1.37 17.83
CA THR A 304 -19.19 0.76 18.77
C THR A 304 -19.06 -0.76 18.72
N VAL A 305 -18.73 -1.36 19.84
CA VAL A 305 -18.56 -2.82 19.97
C VAL A 305 -19.83 -3.49 20.50
N GLU A 306 -20.03 -4.77 20.15
CA GLU A 306 -21.14 -5.58 20.68
C GLU A 306 -20.93 -5.87 22.18
N LYS A 307 -22.04 -6.10 22.91
CA LYS A 307 -22.04 -6.26 24.39
C LYS A 307 -21.22 -7.45 24.90
N SER A 308 -20.97 -8.44 24.06
CA SER A 308 -20.15 -9.62 24.38
C SER A 308 -18.66 -9.35 24.36
N SER A 309 -18.26 -8.21 23.77
CA SER A 309 -16.86 -7.85 23.58
C SER A 309 -16.20 -7.38 24.87
N SER A 310 -14.92 -7.72 25.04
CA SER A 310 -14.08 -7.20 26.13
C SER A 310 -12.72 -6.80 25.56
N ILE A 311 -12.22 -5.63 25.94
CA ILE A 311 -10.91 -5.09 25.57
C ILE A 311 -10.23 -4.61 26.85
N ILE A 312 -9.30 -5.40 27.37
CA ILE A 312 -8.62 -5.12 28.64
C ILE A 312 -7.19 -4.63 28.33
N TYR A 313 -6.91 -3.38 28.69
CA TYR A 313 -5.56 -2.83 28.72
C TYR A 313 -4.94 -3.09 30.09
N ILE A 314 -3.67 -3.51 30.13
CA ILE A 314 -2.92 -3.77 31.36
C ILE A 314 -1.85 -2.68 31.51
N ASP A 315 -2.02 -1.86 32.54
CA ASP A 315 -1.10 -0.76 32.84
C ASP A 315 0.25 -1.32 33.33
N PRO A 316 1.39 -0.88 32.70
CA PRO A 316 2.72 -1.39 33.04
C PRO A 316 3.18 -1.04 34.47
N LYS A 317 2.58 -0.03 35.12
CA LYS A 317 3.00 0.45 36.46
C LYS A 317 2.20 -0.21 37.57
N THR A 318 0.92 -0.45 37.33
CA THR A 318 0.00 -1.00 38.34
C THR A 318 -0.28 -2.46 38.14
N GLU A 319 -0.02 -3.01 36.96
CA GLU A 319 -0.39 -4.37 36.52
C GLU A 319 -1.90 -4.62 36.58
N GLN A 320 -2.72 -3.59 36.71
CA GLN A 320 -4.17 -3.68 36.73
C GLN A 320 -4.75 -3.64 35.33
N GLY A 321 -5.80 -4.43 35.12
CA GLY A 321 -6.56 -4.44 33.88
C GLY A 321 -7.64 -3.35 33.86
N GLU A 322 -7.67 -2.57 32.80
CA GLU A 322 -8.65 -1.51 32.55
C GLU A 322 -9.51 -1.88 31.35
N GLU A 323 -10.83 -1.99 31.55
CA GLU A 323 -11.77 -2.29 30.46
C GLU A 323 -12.00 -1.06 29.58
N LEU A 324 -11.76 -1.19 28.28
CA LEU A 324 -11.89 -0.12 27.29
C LEU A 324 -13.23 -0.13 26.52
N CYS A 325 -13.96 -1.25 26.51
CA CYS A 325 -15.24 -1.35 25.82
C CYS A 325 -16.25 -0.30 26.30
N GLY A 326 -16.92 0.35 25.35
CA GLY A 326 -17.92 1.39 25.63
C GLY A 326 -17.36 2.73 26.06
N LYS A 327 -16.03 2.90 26.06
CA LYS A 327 -15.38 4.17 26.37
C LYS A 327 -14.94 4.89 25.09
N ASN A 328 -15.11 6.20 25.07
CA ASN A 328 -14.62 7.03 23.98
C ASN A 328 -13.12 7.37 24.16
N PRO A 329 -12.40 7.89 23.14
CA PRO A 329 -10.99 8.18 23.24
C PRO A 329 -10.59 9.14 24.36
N GLN A 330 -11.45 10.12 24.71
CA GLN A 330 -11.20 11.04 25.83
C GLN A 330 -11.27 10.34 27.18
N GLN A 331 -12.22 9.44 27.36
CA GLN A 331 -12.34 8.64 28.58
C GLN A 331 -11.15 7.69 28.72
N ILE A 332 -10.73 7.03 27.63
CA ILE A 332 -9.55 6.17 27.61
C ILE A 332 -8.30 6.96 27.99
N HIS A 333 -8.12 8.13 27.40
CA HIS A 333 -7.00 9.03 27.76
C HIS A 333 -7.05 9.46 29.24
N SER A 334 -8.23 9.82 29.77
CA SER A 334 -8.39 10.25 31.16
C SER A 334 -8.12 9.15 32.18
N MET A 335 -8.21 7.87 31.79
CA MET A 335 -7.85 6.72 32.62
C MET A 335 -6.33 6.51 32.74
N GLY A 336 -5.54 7.33 32.02
CA GLY A 336 -4.08 7.19 32.01
C GLY A 336 -3.58 6.04 31.12
N VAL A 337 -4.43 5.52 30.24
CA VAL A 337 -4.04 4.47 29.30
C VAL A 337 -2.97 5.00 28.34
N GLY A 338 -1.77 4.44 28.47
CA GLY A 338 -0.61 4.83 27.68
C GLY A 338 -0.63 4.17 26.31
N PHE A 339 -1.58 4.55 25.42
CA PHE A 339 -1.57 4.05 24.06
C PHE A 339 -1.36 5.15 23.01
N ALA A 340 -0.77 4.76 21.90
CA ALA A 340 -0.56 5.58 20.72
C ALA A 340 -1.20 4.92 19.50
N PHE A 341 -1.79 5.73 18.63
CA PHE A 341 -2.44 5.25 17.40
C PHE A 341 -1.98 6.04 16.19
N VAL A 342 -1.38 5.34 15.23
CA VAL A 342 -0.99 5.87 13.92
C VAL A 342 -2.00 5.34 12.91
N PRO A 343 -3.04 6.11 12.54
CA PRO A 343 -4.06 5.69 11.59
C PRO A 343 -3.55 5.70 10.14
N GLU A 344 -4.26 5.04 9.25
CA GLU A 344 -4.00 5.06 7.80
C GLU A 344 -4.15 6.47 7.21
N ASP A 345 -5.24 7.17 7.57
CA ASP A 345 -5.48 8.54 7.14
C ASP A 345 -4.66 9.54 7.99
N ARG A 346 -3.53 9.93 7.44
CA ARG A 346 -2.55 10.78 8.12
C ARG A 346 -3.06 12.18 8.42
N LEU A 347 -3.83 12.78 7.51
CA LEU A 347 -4.27 14.17 7.58
C LEU A 347 -5.76 14.35 7.92
N GLY A 348 -6.57 13.30 7.75
CA GLY A 348 -7.98 13.32 8.15
C GLY A 348 -8.20 12.84 9.58
N MET A 349 -7.31 11.96 10.09
CA MET A 349 -7.46 11.33 11.39
C MET A 349 -6.21 11.48 12.28
N GLY A 350 -5.02 11.40 11.69
CA GLY A 350 -3.74 11.44 12.41
C GLY A 350 -3.33 12.85 12.83
N LEU A 351 -3.20 13.76 11.88
CA LEU A 351 -2.76 15.14 12.06
C LEU A 351 -3.78 16.12 11.47
N VAL A 352 -3.77 17.34 11.96
CA VAL A 352 -4.56 18.44 11.39
C VAL A 352 -3.72 19.15 10.33
N GLY A 353 -4.04 18.93 9.05
CA GLY A 353 -3.23 19.41 7.91
C GLY A 353 -3.01 20.91 7.85
N SER A 354 -3.97 21.73 8.32
CA SER A 354 -3.87 23.18 8.35
C SER A 354 -3.03 23.74 9.51
N MET A 355 -2.70 22.91 10.50
CA MET A 355 -1.86 23.29 11.65
C MET A 355 -0.38 23.07 11.32
N ASP A 356 0.49 23.77 12.03
CA ASP A 356 1.94 23.57 11.99
C ASP A 356 2.38 22.37 12.85
N ILE A 357 3.68 22.05 12.86
CA ILE A 357 4.21 20.91 13.61
C ILE A 357 4.00 21.07 15.12
N PRO A 358 4.39 22.20 15.77
CA PRO A 358 4.13 22.45 17.19
C PRO A 358 2.65 22.35 17.59
N ASP A 359 1.75 22.89 16.78
CA ASP A 359 0.31 22.83 17.07
C ASP A 359 -0.20 21.38 17.02
N ASN A 360 0.29 20.58 16.09
CA ASN A 360 -0.02 19.14 16.04
C ASN A 360 0.56 18.38 17.25
N MET A 361 1.73 18.76 17.77
CA MET A 361 2.27 18.16 19.02
C MET A 361 1.39 18.54 20.24
N LEU A 362 0.84 19.76 20.26
CA LEU A 362 -0.04 20.21 21.33
C LEU A 362 -1.31 19.36 21.46
N LEU A 363 -1.84 18.82 20.37
CA LEU A 363 -3.08 18.03 20.40
C LEU A 363 -3.05 16.83 21.37
N ARG A 364 -1.86 16.33 21.73
CA ARG A 364 -1.70 15.25 22.71
C ARG A 364 -1.51 15.74 24.16
N SER A 365 -1.21 17.00 24.37
CA SER A 365 -0.83 17.53 25.69
C SER A 365 -1.59 18.80 26.12
N TYR A 366 -2.62 19.22 25.36
CA TYR A 366 -3.33 20.48 25.67
C TYR A 366 -4.10 20.44 27.00
N LEU A 367 -4.45 19.26 27.50
CA LEU A 367 -5.12 19.05 28.78
C LEU A 367 -4.16 18.94 29.98
N ASP A 368 -2.85 18.77 29.75
CA ASP A 368 -1.85 18.56 30.81
C ASP A 368 -1.52 19.87 31.58
N GLY A 369 -2.06 21.00 31.12
CA GLY A 369 -1.84 22.30 31.70
C GLY A 369 -2.64 22.53 32.97
N LYS A 370 -1.98 23.05 34.04
CA LYS A 370 -2.63 23.43 35.32
C LYS A 370 -3.24 24.86 35.30
N SER A 371 -3.14 25.58 34.20
CA SER A 371 -3.63 26.96 34.04
C SER A 371 -4.58 27.08 32.85
N GLY A 372 -5.43 28.09 32.83
CA GLY A 372 -6.32 28.35 31.69
C GLY A 372 -5.59 28.83 30.41
N PHE A 373 -4.26 28.85 30.39
CA PHE A 373 -3.44 29.22 29.25
C PHE A 373 -2.65 28.03 28.73
N VAL A 374 -2.61 27.89 27.42
CA VAL A 374 -1.86 26.82 26.72
C VAL A 374 -0.36 27.17 26.77
N ASN A 375 0.45 26.21 27.24
CA ASN A 375 1.91 26.35 27.27
C ASN A 375 2.52 25.75 26.00
N MET A 376 2.88 26.59 25.02
CA MET A 376 3.50 26.18 23.76
C MET A 376 4.98 25.80 23.85
N LYS A 377 5.63 25.93 25.03
CA LYS A 377 7.07 25.64 25.17
C LYS A 377 7.35 24.14 24.98
N LEU A 378 6.56 23.29 25.65
CA LEU A 378 6.71 21.83 25.54
C LEU A 378 6.43 21.32 24.12
N PRO A 379 5.29 21.67 23.47
CA PRO A 379 5.03 21.26 22.09
C PRO A 379 6.11 21.72 21.09
N ARG A 380 6.66 22.93 21.23
CA ARG A 380 7.75 23.41 20.37
C ARG A 380 9.04 22.64 20.56
N ASN A 381 9.42 22.34 21.81
CA ASN A 381 10.59 21.52 22.08
C ASN A 381 10.43 20.11 21.51
N LEU A 382 9.24 19.52 21.66
CA LEU A 382 8.93 18.22 21.10
C LEU A 382 8.97 18.25 19.57
N ALA A 383 8.39 19.27 18.94
CA ALA A 383 8.44 19.44 17.49
C ALA A 383 9.89 19.53 16.99
N SER A 384 10.74 20.33 17.66
CA SER A 384 12.17 20.41 17.31
C SER A 384 12.85 19.04 17.44
N LYS A 385 12.63 18.34 18.56
CA LYS A 385 13.19 17.01 18.80
C LYS A 385 12.77 16.01 17.71
N VAL A 386 11.49 15.95 17.37
CA VAL A 386 10.97 15.06 16.31
C VAL A 386 11.56 15.42 14.95
N VAL A 387 11.67 16.70 14.62
CA VAL A 387 12.26 17.14 13.36
C VAL A 387 13.72 16.74 13.26
N ASP A 388 14.49 16.96 14.33
CA ASP A 388 15.93 16.67 14.36
C ASP A 388 16.21 15.15 14.39
N GLU A 389 15.54 14.39 15.27
CA GLU A 389 15.78 12.96 15.46
C GLU A 389 15.30 12.10 14.28
N LEU A 390 14.14 12.46 13.68
CA LEU A 390 13.58 11.70 12.58
C LEU A 390 13.96 12.25 11.20
N GLY A 391 14.76 13.33 11.17
CA GLY A 391 15.18 13.95 9.93
C GLY A 391 14.01 14.41 9.07
N VAL A 392 13.05 15.13 9.67
CA VAL A 392 11.92 15.71 8.96
C VAL A 392 12.39 16.88 8.10
N VAL A 393 12.21 16.78 6.80
CA VAL A 393 12.57 17.89 5.88
C VAL A 393 11.42 18.90 5.85
N THR A 394 11.66 20.05 6.44
CA THR A 394 10.71 21.18 6.49
C THR A 394 11.45 22.51 6.40
N PRO A 395 10.87 23.56 5.76
CA PRO A 395 11.45 24.91 5.76
C PRO A 395 11.61 25.49 7.18
N ASP A 396 10.60 25.31 8.02
CA ASP A 396 10.59 25.69 9.44
C ASP A 396 9.53 24.89 10.21
N LEU A 397 9.50 25.04 11.54
CA LEU A 397 8.52 24.36 12.41
C LEU A 397 7.08 24.89 12.22
N LYS A 398 6.91 26.11 11.69
CA LYS A 398 5.59 26.74 11.46
C LYS A 398 4.99 26.33 10.10
N THR A 399 5.69 25.53 9.33
CA THR A 399 5.16 24.99 8.08
C THR A 399 3.95 24.10 8.36
N GLN A 400 2.82 24.38 7.70
CA GLN A 400 1.63 23.54 7.79
C GLN A 400 1.97 22.11 7.34
N VAL A 401 1.52 21.10 8.11
CA VAL A 401 1.88 19.70 7.81
C VAL A 401 1.33 19.21 6.46
N SER A 402 0.23 19.79 5.97
CA SER A 402 -0.30 19.49 4.63
C SER A 402 0.64 19.90 3.48
N LYS A 403 1.63 20.75 3.74
CA LYS A 403 2.63 21.19 2.75
C LYS A 403 3.89 20.31 2.75
N LEU A 404 4.00 19.39 3.70
CA LEU A 404 5.11 18.46 3.77
C LEU A 404 4.89 17.28 2.79
N SER A 405 5.97 16.62 2.39
CA SER A 405 5.86 15.35 1.66
C SER A 405 5.22 14.27 2.53
N GLY A 406 4.58 13.27 1.92
CA GLY A 406 3.91 12.17 2.64
C GLY A 406 4.82 11.48 3.66
N GLY A 407 6.11 11.28 3.34
CA GLY A 407 7.10 10.72 4.25
C GLY A 407 7.37 11.63 5.46
N ASN A 408 7.46 12.93 5.26
CA ASN A 408 7.66 13.88 6.36
C ASN A 408 6.41 14.01 7.24
N VAL A 409 5.20 14.00 6.64
CA VAL A 409 3.93 13.93 7.39
C VAL A 409 3.93 12.69 8.30
N GLN A 410 4.33 11.53 7.76
CA GLN A 410 4.37 10.28 8.52
C GLN A 410 5.38 10.33 9.68
N LYS A 411 6.57 10.87 9.44
CA LYS A 411 7.59 11.05 10.49
C LYS A 411 7.08 11.96 11.62
N VAL A 412 6.39 13.05 11.30
CA VAL A 412 5.77 13.94 12.30
C VAL A 412 4.71 13.18 13.09
N LEU A 413 3.84 12.41 12.42
CA LEU A 413 2.79 11.63 13.07
C LEU A 413 3.37 10.56 14.00
N VAL A 414 4.25 9.70 13.48
CA VAL A 414 4.89 8.64 14.29
C VAL A 414 5.69 9.24 15.43
N GLY A 415 6.47 10.31 15.18
CA GLY A 415 7.25 11.00 16.20
C GLY A 415 6.40 11.56 17.33
N ARG A 416 5.23 12.13 17.02
CA ARG A 416 4.26 12.57 18.02
C ARG A 416 3.76 11.42 18.88
N GLU A 417 3.38 10.33 18.25
CA GLU A 417 2.78 9.18 18.93
C GLU A 417 3.77 8.44 19.85
N ILE A 418 5.02 8.29 19.43
CA ILE A 418 6.04 7.60 20.25
C ILE A 418 6.64 8.45 21.36
N ALA A 419 6.49 9.79 21.26
CA ALA A 419 7.09 10.72 22.22
C ALA A 419 6.53 10.62 23.66
N GLY A 420 5.34 10.04 23.80
CA GLY A 420 4.70 9.77 25.09
C GLY A 420 5.16 8.47 25.76
N ASP A 421 6.17 7.75 25.21
CA ASP A 421 6.60 6.43 25.65
C ASP A 421 5.39 5.48 25.90
N PRO A 422 4.59 5.18 24.86
CA PRO A 422 3.37 4.40 25.02
C PRO A 422 3.65 2.97 25.42
N ALA A 423 2.78 2.39 26.24
CA ALA A 423 2.83 0.97 26.58
C ALA A 423 2.23 0.09 25.46
N LEU A 424 1.32 0.67 24.67
CA LEU A 424 0.71 0.07 23.49
C LEU A 424 0.80 1.03 22.31
N LEU A 425 1.41 0.61 21.20
CA LEU A 425 1.50 1.36 19.96
C LEU A 425 0.77 0.59 18.85
N MET A 426 -0.25 1.18 18.29
CA MET A 426 -1.01 0.63 17.17
C MET A 426 -0.73 1.42 15.91
N THR A 427 -0.43 0.72 14.81
CA THR A 427 -0.13 1.36 13.53
C THR A 427 -0.91 0.71 12.39
N ALA A 428 -1.65 1.53 11.64
CA ALA A 428 -2.36 1.11 10.44
C ALA A 428 -1.62 1.59 9.19
N TYR A 429 -1.04 0.66 8.44
CA TYR A 429 -0.38 0.94 7.16
C TYR A 429 0.65 2.09 7.23
N ALA A 430 1.44 2.11 8.30
CA ALA A 430 2.33 3.21 8.64
C ALA A 430 3.34 3.59 7.54
N VAL A 431 3.68 2.66 6.65
CA VAL A 431 4.67 2.86 5.57
C VAL A 431 4.04 2.95 4.18
N ARG A 432 2.73 2.83 4.07
CA ARG A 432 2.04 2.83 2.78
C ARG A 432 2.33 4.10 1.99
N GLY A 433 2.79 3.94 0.75
CA GLY A 433 3.09 5.06 -0.14
C GLY A 433 4.33 5.86 0.24
N LEU A 434 5.21 5.35 1.08
CA LEU A 434 6.48 5.97 1.44
C LEU A 434 7.63 5.42 0.58
N ASP A 435 8.74 6.15 0.58
CA ASP A 435 10.00 5.68 0.02
C ASP A 435 10.68 4.65 0.94
N ILE A 436 11.60 3.87 0.37
CA ILE A 436 12.28 2.78 1.09
C ILE A 436 13.01 3.30 2.35
N ASN A 437 13.70 4.44 2.26
CA ASN A 437 14.45 4.96 3.41
C ASN A 437 13.52 5.36 4.56
N THR A 438 12.42 6.03 4.25
CA THR A 438 11.42 6.43 5.24
C THR A 438 10.77 5.20 5.86
N SER A 439 10.45 4.18 5.07
CA SER A 439 9.89 2.91 5.56
C SER A 439 10.84 2.21 6.52
N MET A 440 12.11 2.07 6.15
CA MET A 440 13.15 1.46 7.00
C MET A 440 13.34 2.23 8.32
N ALA A 441 13.32 3.57 8.27
CA ALA A 441 13.40 4.39 9.49
C ALA A 441 12.20 4.13 10.42
N ILE A 442 10.99 3.97 9.88
CA ILE A 442 9.80 3.65 10.68
C ILE A 442 9.91 2.24 11.29
N TYR A 443 10.34 1.22 10.53
CA TYR A 443 10.57 -0.12 11.08
C TYR A 443 11.58 -0.11 12.23
N GLN A 444 12.66 0.66 12.09
CA GLN A 444 13.63 0.85 13.15
C GLN A 444 12.99 1.48 14.40
N LEU A 445 12.16 2.51 14.24
CA LEU A 445 11.43 3.12 15.36
C LEU A 445 10.49 2.15 16.06
N LEU A 446 9.77 1.30 15.31
CA LEU A 446 8.91 0.26 15.89
C LEU A 446 9.74 -0.76 16.70
N ASN A 447 10.89 -1.17 16.18
CA ASN A 447 11.82 -2.06 16.90
C ASN A 447 12.42 -1.40 18.16
N GLU A 448 12.68 -0.10 18.13
CA GLU A 448 13.13 0.65 19.31
C GLU A 448 12.03 0.71 20.39
N GLN A 449 10.76 0.92 19.99
CA GLN A 449 9.64 0.86 20.92
C GLN A 449 9.48 -0.55 21.51
N LYS A 450 9.57 -1.58 20.70
CA LYS A 450 9.59 -2.98 21.16
C LYS A 450 10.69 -3.23 22.21
N LYS A 451 11.92 -2.76 21.96
CA LYS A 451 13.05 -2.89 22.91
C LYS A 451 12.77 -2.20 24.26
N LYS A 452 11.96 -1.14 24.26
CA LYS A 452 11.52 -0.44 25.48
C LYS A 452 10.38 -1.17 26.25
N GLY A 453 9.88 -2.27 25.71
CA GLY A 453 8.80 -3.04 26.33
C GLY A 453 7.39 -2.58 25.90
N THR A 454 7.29 -1.76 24.87
CA THR A 454 6.00 -1.42 24.24
C THR A 454 5.41 -2.64 23.53
N ALA A 455 4.11 -2.89 23.66
CA ALA A 455 3.38 -3.78 22.78
C ALA A 455 3.09 -3.05 21.46
N VAL A 456 3.54 -3.59 20.35
CA VAL A 456 3.35 -2.97 19.03
C VAL A 456 2.37 -3.82 18.23
N ILE A 457 1.27 -3.22 17.76
CA ILE A 457 0.35 -3.83 16.79
C ILE A 457 0.60 -3.15 15.44
N TYR A 458 1.03 -3.92 14.46
CA TYR A 458 1.38 -3.43 13.14
C TYR A 458 0.49 -4.04 12.06
N VAL A 459 -0.36 -3.23 11.44
CA VAL A 459 -1.12 -3.61 10.24
C VAL A 459 -0.32 -3.23 9.01
N GLY A 460 0.04 -4.21 8.17
CA GLY A 460 0.81 -4.04 6.95
C GLY A 460 0.19 -4.74 5.74
N GLU A 461 0.49 -4.25 4.53
CA GLU A 461 0.07 -4.85 3.27
C GLU A 461 1.07 -5.88 2.74
N ASP A 462 2.35 -5.69 3.07
CA ASP A 462 3.44 -6.51 2.54
C ASP A 462 3.75 -7.66 3.49
N LEU A 463 3.49 -8.88 3.02
CA LEU A 463 3.73 -10.10 3.80
C LEU A 463 5.22 -10.34 4.06
N ASP A 464 6.10 -9.93 3.15
CA ASP A 464 7.55 -10.07 3.34
C ASP A 464 8.01 -9.19 4.51
N VAL A 465 7.49 -7.96 4.59
CA VAL A 465 7.73 -7.07 5.73
C VAL A 465 7.14 -7.64 7.02
N LEU A 466 5.93 -8.18 6.99
CA LEU A 466 5.32 -8.81 8.18
C LEU A 466 6.16 -9.97 8.68
N LEU A 467 6.68 -10.82 7.78
CA LEU A 467 7.55 -11.95 8.12
C LEU A 467 8.91 -11.53 8.66
N GLU A 468 9.47 -10.40 8.19
CA GLU A 468 10.76 -9.90 8.66
C GLU A 468 10.66 -9.10 9.96
N LEU A 469 9.59 -8.29 10.13
CA LEU A 469 9.45 -7.35 11.23
C LEU A 469 8.76 -7.95 12.46
N CYS A 470 7.70 -8.77 12.26
CA CYS A 470 6.78 -9.16 13.32
C CYS A 470 7.21 -10.45 14.03
N ASP A 471 7.01 -10.50 15.34
CA ASP A 471 7.29 -11.72 16.14
C ASP A 471 6.17 -12.75 15.97
N ARG A 472 4.92 -12.28 15.95
CA ARG A 472 3.73 -13.08 15.66
C ARG A 472 2.89 -12.37 14.62
N ILE A 473 2.18 -13.13 13.80
CA ILE A 473 1.28 -12.60 12.77
C ILE A 473 -0.09 -13.19 12.98
N MET A 474 -1.07 -12.34 13.27
CA MET A 474 -2.50 -12.67 13.30
C MET A 474 -3.07 -12.45 11.90
N VAL A 475 -3.77 -13.42 11.38
CA VAL A 475 -4.39 -13.36 10.06
C VAL A 475 -5.89 -13.16 10.19
N LEU A 476 -6.40 -12.08 9.61
CA LEU A 476 -7.82 -11.79 9.53
C LEU A 476 -8.36 -12.20 8.15
N CYS A 477 -9.49 -12.88 8.16
CA CYS A 477 -10.26 -13.25 6.98
C CYS A 477 -11.73 -12.96 7.22
N SER A 478 -12.34 -12.09 6.42
CA SER A 478 -13.78 -11.74 6.51
C SER A 478 -14.25 -11.43 7.93
N GLY A 479 -13.49 -10.63 8.66
CA GLY A 479 -13.80 -10.19 10.02
C GLY A 479 -13.49 -11.19 11.14
N LYS A 480 -12.90 -12.34 10.84
CA LYS A 480 -12.55 -13.38 11.82
C LYS A 480 -11.04 -13.63 11.86
N VAL A 481 -10.56 -14.12 13.01
CA VAL A 481 -9.20 -14.63 13.15
C VAL A 481 -9.12 -16.01 12.48
N SER A 482 -8.40 -16.08 11.36
CA SER A 482 -8.10 -17.35 10.69
C SER A 482 -7.01 -18.14 11.42
N GLY A 483 -6.08 -17.45 12.08
CA GLY A 483 -5.05 -18.03 12.94
C GLY A 483 -4.01 -17.00 13.37
N ILE A 484 -3.13 -17.41 14.30
CA ILE A 484 -1.97 -16.64 14.75
C ILE A 484 -0.75 -17.53 14.58
N VAL A 485 0.25 -17.06 13.84
CA VAL A 485 1.47 -17.80 13.52
C VAL A 485 2.71 -17.08 14.07
N ASP A 486 3.77 -17.84 14.30
CA ASP A 486 5.09 -17.28 14.63
C ASP A 486 5.72 -16.67 13.38
N GLY A 487 6.05 -15.37 13.42
CA GLY A 487 6.61 -14.65 12.27
C GLY A 487 8.01 -15.11 11.85
N ARG A 488 8.71 -15.92 12.67
CA ARG A 488 10.05 -16.47 12.36
C ARG A 488 9.98 -17.75 11.56
N THR A 489 8.90 -18.52 11.73
CA THR A 489 8.74 -19.86 11.13
C THR A 489 7.63 -19.92 10.10
N ALA A 490 6.77 -18.92 10.07
CA ALA A 490 5.66 -18.86 9.11
C ALA A 490 6.16 -18.73 7.66
N VAL A 491 5.40 -19.33 6.75
CA VAL A 491 5.65 -19.28 5.30
C VAL A 491 4.62 -18.36 4.66
N LYS A 492 5.04 -17.59 3.68
CA LYS A 492 4.21 -16.57 3.00
C LYS A 492 2.94 -17.17 2.39
N GLU A 493 3.08 -18.35 1.77
CA GLU A 493 2.01 -19.08 1.11
C GLU A 493 0.94 -19.53 2.10
N ASP A 494 1.34 -19.96 3.31
CA ASP A 494 0.42 -20.38 4.36
C ASP A 494 -0.40 -19.20 4.89
N ILE A 495 0.26 -18.04 5.11
CA ILE A 495 -0.42 -16.80 5.50
C ILE A 495 -1.41 -16.40 4.39
N GLY A 496 -1.00 -16.45 3.13
CA GLY A 496 -1.86 -16.16 1.98
C GLY A 496 -3.10 -17.06 1.92
N LEU A 497 -2.98 -18.35 2.20
CA LEU A 497 -4.10 -19.27 2.30
C LEU A 497 -5.03 -18.89 3.47
N MET A 498 -4.47 -18.57 4.63
CA MET A 498 -5.24 -18.15 5.81
C MET A 498 -5.99 -16.83 5.57
N MET A 499 -5.49 -15.94 4.71
CA MET A 499 -6.19 -14.69 4.33
C MET A 499 -7.44 -14.93 3.47
N THR A 500 -7.55 -16.10 2.83
CA THR A 500 -8.66 -16.45 1.92
C THR A 500 -9.58 -17.53 2.47
N SER A 501 -9.22 -18.20 3.56
CA SER A 501 -9.97 -19.31 4.12
C SER A 501 -9.96 -19.30 5.65
N ILE A 502 -11.11 -19.62 6.24
CA ILE A 502 -11.26 -19.78 7.70
C ILE A 502 -11.25 -21.29 8.00
N GLY A 503 -10.23 -21.77 8.73
CA GLY A 503 -10.16 -23.16 9.16
C GLY A 503 -10.19 -24.19 8.02
N GLY A 504 -9.59 -23.87 6.85
CA GLY A 504 -9.52 -24.74 5.68
C GLY A 504 -10.80 -24.79 4.83
N LYS A 505 -11.77 -23.93 5.11
CA LYS A 505 -12.94 -23.69 4.23
C LYS A 505 -12.75 -22.34 3.54
N THR A 506 -12.86 -22.28 2.23
CA THR A 506 -12.88 -21.02 1.46
C THR A 506 -14.04 -20.16 1.95
N ALA A 507 -13.77 -18.91 2.31
CA ALA A 507 -14.76 -17.94 2.79
C ALA A 507 -15.61 -17.39 1.64
#